data_1098a0e4898d2d7c689f37eca3470528
#
_entry.id   1098a0e4898d2d7c689f37eca3470528
#
_cell.length_a   1.000
_cell.length_b   1.000
_cell.length_c   1.000
_cell.angle_alpha   90.00
_cell.angle_beta   90.00
_cell.angle_gamma   90.00
#
_symmetry.space_group_name_H-M   'P 1'
#
loop_
_entity.id
_entity.type
_entity.pdbx_description
1 polymer ?
#
loop_
_entity_poly.entity_id
_entity_poly.type
_entity_poly.pdbx_seq_one_letter_code
_entity_poly.pdbx_strand_id
1 'polypeptide(L)'
;CGFVGGTDPSWNFTAALASIEHRGPDDGRLNLEGPVRVGFRRLSIIDLDAAAMQPMFADDGGTWIVFNGEIYGFIALRTELEKLGHAFRTHSDTEVLLRAYLEWGENFIDHVDGMFAIALWDARDHKLRLYRDRPGIKPLYYFYDGQRLAFGSELKAIEAALDAKDLQVDETALYDFLGYRYVPAPKTLYRNCFKLPPAHRLVYDPATGKATDPEPYWSVPVPETSHDISADQAAEELRGLIDESVRDQMISDVPLGFFLSGGVDSSTIVASASGLGADVSTFSIGFDSDEKSETPYARQVAELFGTKHHERMLSQSAAGDLLPNLKKWFDEPFADESAMPTYLVSKVARDNVTVVLTGDGGDEVFGGYRTYPRFERYERLPSWPAAMDRAVHRIRKPFSRRSPITRMTRVLETAFAHGPALWAKIMHGMPEAAKTEYRDRFDIPHDYDDWWHYREHWRDDLPVRTRLQFLDFHTFMPGMVLTKVDRTSM
;
A
#
# COMPACT_ATOMS: atom_id res chain seq x y z
N CYS A 1 -4.78 -13.16 -0.52
CA CYS A 1 -4.18 -13.94 0.57
C CYS A 1 -3.98 -13.12 1.83
N GLY A 2 -3.73 -13.81 2.96
CA GLY A 2 -3.35 -13.18 4.22
C GLY A 2 -2.77 -14.18 5.22
N PHE A 3 -1.95 -13.67 6.13
CA PHE A 3 -1.34 -14.50 7.17
C PHE A 3 -1.28 -13.78 8.52
N VAL A 4 -1.12 -14.56 9.56
CA VAL A 4 -0.84 -14.10 10.92
C VAL A 4 0.07 -15.10 11.62
N GLY A 5 0.97 -14.64 12.45
CA GLY A 5 1.84 -15.52 13.25
C GLY A 5 2.43 -14.83 14.45
N GLY A 6 3.17 -15.60 15.25
CA GLY A 6 3.83 -15.06 16.44
C GLY A 6 4.49 -16.11 17.29
N THR A 7 5.14 -15.67 18.36
CA THR A 7 6.05 -16.47 19.18
C THR A 7 5.46 -16.92 20.50
N ASP A 8 4.39 -16.27 20.99
CA ASP A 8 3.76 -16.63 22.24
C ASP A 8 2.69 -17.74 22.04
N PRO A 9 2.85 -18.92 22.69
CA PRO A 9 1.90 -20.01 22.56
C PRO A 9 0.52 -19.74 23.15
N SER A 10 0.39 -18.75 24.01
CA SER A 10 -0.89 -18.41 24.65
C SER A 10 -1.81 -17.57 23.75
N TRP A 11 -1.29 -17.01 22.67
CA TRP A 11 -2.06 -16.18 21.76
C TRP A 11 -3.09 -16.96 20.94
N ASN A 12 -4.22 -16.32 20.62
CA ASN A 12 -5.34 -16.98 19.94
C ASN A 12 -5.20 -16.91 18.41
N PHE A 13 -4.34 -17.73 17.84
CA PHE A 13 -4.14 -17.76 16.37
C PHE A 13 -5.36 -18.23 15.60
N THR A 14 -6.28 -18.97 16.21
CA THR A 14 -7.54 -19.37 15.55
C THR A 14 -8.44 -18.15 15.32
N ALA A 15 -8.63 -17.31 16.35
CA ALA A 15 -9.39 -16.08 16.21
C ALA A 15 -8.70 -15.10 15.25
N ALA A 16 -7.38 -14.99 15.34
CA ALA A 16 -6.57 -14.16 14.46
C ALA A 16 -6.72 -14.54 12.98
N LEU A 17 -6.64 -15.84 12.67
CA LEU A 17 -6.82 -16.32 11.30
C LEU A 17 -8.25 -16.13 10.79
N ALA A 18 -9.25 -16.30 11.65
CA ALA A 18 -10.65 -16.05 11.29
C ALA A 18 -10.92 -14.58 10.97
N SER A 19 -10.23 -13.64 11.64
CA SER A 19 -10.43 -12.20 11.44
C SER A 19 -10.01 -11.71 10.05
N ILE A 20 -9.17 -12.47 9.34
CA ILE A 20 -8.68 -12.17 7.98
C ILE A 20 -9.20 -13.16 6.91
N GLU A 21 -10.32 -13.83 7.17
CA GLU A 21 -10.92 -14.79 6.23
C GLU A 21 -11.27 -14.15 4.87
N HIS A 22 -11.68 -12.87 4.87
CA HIS A 22 -11.98 -12.11 3.65
C HIS A 22 -10.81 -12.03 2.68
N ARG A 23 -9.55 -12.05 3.17
CA ARG A 23 -8.35 -12.00 2.32
C ARG A 23 -8.08 -13.31 1.56
N GLY A 24 -8.57 -14.41 2.09
CA GLY A 24 -8.37 -15.73 1.47
C GLY A 24 -9.51 -16.67 1.82
N PRO A 25 -10.63 -16.56 1.09
CA PRO A 25 -11.84 -17.34 1.40
C PRO A 25 -11.76 -18.79 0.95
N ASP A 26 -10.80 -19.15 0.06
CA ASP A 26 -10.79 -20.46 -0.60
C ASP A 26 -10.28 -21.57 0.33
N ASP A 27 -9.26 -21.28 1.15
CA ASP A 27 -8.69 -22.26 2.09
C ASP A 27 -8.00 -21.57 3.27
N GLY A 28 -7.73 -22.33 4.37
CA GLY A 28 -7.04 -21.84 5.54
C GLY A 28 -6.28 -22.95 6.28
N ARG A 29 -5.06 -22.64 6.72
CA ARG A 29 -4.21 -23.56 7.48
C ARG A 29 -3.58 -22.87 8.67
N LEU A 30 -3.49 -23.59 9.79
CA LEU A 30 -2.71 -23.22 10.97
C LEU A 30 -1.56 -24.22 11.18
N ASN A 31 -0.37 -23.72 11.40
CA ASN A 31 0.76 -24.44 11.94
C ASN A 31 1.08 -23.89 13.33
N LEU A 32 0.81 -24.68 14.36
CA LEU A 32 1.00 -24.30 15.76
C LEU A 32 2.25 -24.94 16.40
N GLU A 33 3.03 -25.64 15.60
CA GLU A 33 4.26 -26.31 16.04
C GLU A 33 5.48 -25.39 15.94
N GLY A 34 6.49 -25.67 16.73
CA GLY A 34 7.76 -24.94 16.73
C GLY A 34 7.72 -23.61 17.50
N PRO A 35 8.81 -22.82 17.40
CA PRO A 35 8.97 -21.56 18.14
C PRO A 35 8.16 -20.41 17.55
N VAL A 36 7.76 -20.49 16.29
CA VAL A 36 6.92 -19.52 15.60
C VAL A 36 5.69 -20.21 15.05
N ARG A 37 4.53 -19.79 15.51
CA ARG A 37 3.23 -20.27 15.03
C ARG A 37 2.77 -19.39 13.89
N VAL A 38 2.10 -19.99 12.89
CA VAL A 38 1.64 -19.23 11.71
C VAL A 38 0.34 -19.80 11.18
N GLY A 39 -0.55 -18.89 10.76
CA GLY A 39 -1.78 -19.17 10.04
C GLY A 39 -1.78 -18.47 8.71
N PHE A 40 -2.36 -19.12 7.70
CA PHE A 40 -2.47 -18.61 6.34
C PHE A 40 -3.90 -18.77 5.80
N ARG A 41 -4.41 -17.75 5.11
CA ARG A 41 -5.66 -17.74 4.34
C ARG A 41 -5.34 -17.60 2.87
N ARG A 42 -5.84 -18.50 2.04
CA ARG A 42 -5.56 -18.59 0.62
C ARG A 42 -6.67 -17.98 -0.23
N LEU A 43 -6.28 -17.12 -1.17
CA LEU A 43 -6.99 -16.82 -2.40
C LEU A 43 -6.19 -17.44 -3.53
N SER A 44 -6.74 -18.45 -4.20
CA SER A 44 -6.04 -19.24 -5.22
C SER A 44 -6.05 -18.50 -6.56
N ILE A 45 -4.88 -17.98 -6.95
CA ILE A 45 -4.68 -17.20 -8.19
C ILE A 45 -3.69 -17.92 -9.10
N ILE A 46 -2.50 -18.28 -8.57
CA ILE A 46 -1.47 -19.06 -9.27
C ILE A 46 -1.40 -20.44 -8.62
N ASP A 47 -1.38 -21.48 -9.44
CA ASP A 47 -1.40 -22.91 -9.05
C ASP A 47 -2.59 -23.25 -8.13
N LEU A 48 -3.68 -23.71 -8.70
CA LEU A 48 -4.92 -23.97 -7.96
C LEU A 48 -4.86 -25.28 -7.13
N ASP A 49 -3.77 -26.04 -7.22
CA ASP A 49 -3.61 -27.30 -6.48
C ASP A 49 -3.42 -27.04 -4.96
N ALA A 50 -3.90 -27.99 -4.17
CA ALA A 50 -3.71 -27.98 -2.72
C ALA A 50 -2.23 -28.09 -2.29
N ALA A 51 -1.34 -28.59 -3.16
CA ALA A 51 0.09 -28.63 -2.90
C ALA A 51 0.74 -27.24 -2.77
N ALA A 52 0.13 -26.23 -3.40
CA ALA A 52 0.56 -24.82 -3.28
C ALA A 52 0.06 -24.12 -2.00
N MET A 53 -0.57 -24.87 -1.07
CA MET A 53 -1.02 -24.32 0.22
C MET A 53 0.14 -23.93 1.12
N GLN A 54 -0.03 -22.85 1.85
CA GLN A 54 0.95 -22.31 2.81
C GLN A 54 0.51 -22.53 4.28
N PRO A 55 1.44 -22.60 5.27
CA PRO A 55 2.89 -22.41 5.08
C PRO A 55 3.46 -23.51 4.18
N MET A 56 4.34 -23.10 3.26
CA MET A 56 5.05 -24.02 2.37
C MET A 56 6.39 -24.38 3.00
N PHE A 57 6.66 -25.69 3.12
CA PHE A 57 7.85 -26.20 3.77
C PHE A 57 8.92 -26.60 2.74
N ALA A 58 10.16 -26.31 3.07
CA ALA A 58 11.32 -26.80 2.34
C ALA A 58 11.52 -28.32 2.56
N ASP A 59 12.47 -28.91 1.83
CA ASP A 59 12.74 -30.35 1.91
C ASP A 59 13.34 -30.80 3.25
N ASP A 60 13.89 -29.85 4.04
CA ASP A 60 14.36 -30.07 5.41
C ASP A 60 13.23 -30.28 6.44
N GLY A 61 11.97 -30.01 6.01
CA GLY A 61 10.76 -30.12 6.83
C GLY A 61 10.64 -29.12 7.96
N GLY A 62 11.62 -28.22 8.13
CA GLY A 62 11.66 -27.23 9.21
C GLY A 62 11.61 -25.78 8.72
N THR A 63 12.25 -25.47 7.61
CA THR A 63 12.21 -24.15 6.99
C THR A 63 10.89 -23.96 6.25
N TRP A 64 10.21 -22.83 6.47
CA TRP A 64 8.93 -22.55 5.83
C TRP A 64 8.77 -21.08 5.46
N ILE A 65 7.86 -20.85 4.51
CA ILE A 65 7.44 -19.51 4.06
C ILE A 65 5.92 -19.37 4.10
N VAL A 66 5.44 -18.19 4.48
CA VAL A 66 4.12 -17.67 4.14
C VAL A 66 4.28 -16.35 3.39
N PHE A 67 3.46 -16.19 2.37
CA PHE A 67 3.57 -15.11 1.41
C PHE A 67 2.19 -14.62 0.98
N ASN A 68 1.95 -13.33 1.18
CA ASN A 68 0.77 -12.64 0.66
C ASN A 68 1.23 -11.71 -0.45
N GLY A 69 0.95 -12.07 -1.70
CA GLY A 69 1.44 -11.30 -2.84
C GLY A 69 1.45 -12.08 -4.13
N GLU A 70 2.26 -11.61 -5.06
CA GLU A 70 2.52 -12.20 -6.36
C GLU A 70 3.93 -11.82 -6.82
N ILE A 71 4.70 -12.80 -7.31
CA ILE A 71 6.05 -12.59 -7.84
C ILE A 71 5.98 -12.54 -9.36
N TYR A 72 6.31 -11.39 -9.91
CA TYR A 72 6.33 -11.19 -11.37
C TYR A 72 7.57 -11.84 -11.99
N GLY A 73 7.47 -12.29 -13.23
CA GLY A 73 8.58 -12.96 -13.89
C GLY A 73 9.04 -14.28 -13.24
N PHE A 74 8.26 -14.87 -12.31
CA PHE A 74 8.64 -16.07 -11.54
C PHE A 74 8.94 -17.29 -12.44
N ILE A 75 8.41 -17.36 -13.64
CA ILE A 75 8.67 -18.45 -14.59
C ILE A 75 10.13 -18.43 -15.07
N ALA A 76 10.68 -17.23 -15.34
CA ALA A 76 12.08 -17.06 -15.71
C ALA A 76 12.99 -17.38 -14.53
N LEU A 77 12.66 -16.88 -13.32
CA LEU A 77 13.38 -17.18 -12.09
C LEU A 77 13.38 -18.66 -11.75
N ARG A 78 12.24 -19.35 -11.94
CA ARG A 78 12.15 -20.81 -11.82
C ARG A 78 13.13 -21.51 -12.75
N THR A 79 13.16 -21.10 -14.03
CA THR A 79 14.06 -21.69 -15.03
C THR A 79 15.54 -21.51 -14.64
N GLU A 80 15.89 -20.40 -14.03
CA GLU A 80 17.24 -20.16 -13.50
C GLU A 80 17.55 -21.10 -12.33
N LEU A 81 16.65 -21.21 -11.37
CA LEU A 81 16.80 -22.12 -10.21
C LEU A 81 16.86 -23.60 -10.63
N GLU A 82 16.12 -24.02 -11.65
CA GLU A 82 16.21 -25.38 -12.21
C GLU A 82 17.60 -25.67 -12.80
N LYS A 83 18.23 -24.68 -13.46
CA LYS A 83 19.61 -24.80 -13.94
C LYS A 83 20.64 -24.90 -12.81
N LEU A 84 20.34 -24.30 -11.65
CA LEU A 84 21.13 -24.41 -10.42
C LEU A 84 20.89 -25.73 -9.67
N GLY A 85 19.96 -26.56 -10.13
CA GLY A 85 19.72 -27.91 -9.61
C GLY A 85 18.50 -28.02 -8.67
N HIS A 86 17.73 -26.97 -8.52
CA HIS A 86 16.49 -27.02 -7.72
C HIS A 86 15.39 -27.81 -8.44
N ALA A 87 14.69 -28.67 -7.72
CA ALA A 87 13.51 -29.37 -8.18
C ALA A 87 12.25 -28.74 -7.58
N PHE A 88 11.19 -28.67 -8.37
CA PHE A 88 9.91 -28.09 -7.98
C PHE A 88 8.81 -29.15 -7.94
N ARG A 89 7.88 -29.01 -6.99
CA ARG A 89 6.71 -29.89 -6.80
C ARG A 89 5.42 -29.24 -7.24
N THR A 90 5.41 -27.91 -7.31
CA THR A 90 4.26 -27.07 -7.63
C THR A 90 4.58 -26.15 -8.81
N HIS A 91 3.58 -25.47 -9.32
CA HIS A 91 3.75 -24.39 -10.31
C HIS A 91 3.65 -22.99 -9.65
N SER A 92 3.58 -22.94 -8.31
CA SER A 92 3.37 -21.72 -7.55
C SER A 92 4.64 -20.84 -7.52
N ASP A 93 4.44 -19.54 -7.60
CA ASP A 93 5.45 -18.51 -7.32
C ASP A 93 5.99 -18.60 -5.88
N THR A 94 5.17 -19.06 -4.93
CA THR A 94 5.58 -19.30 -3.54
C THR A 94 6.71 -20.32 -3.43
N GLU A 95 6.68 -21.40 -4.20
CA GLU A 95 7.78 -22.38 -4.21
C GLU A 95 9.03 -21.78 -4.85
N VAL A 96 8.87 -20.98 -5.91
CA VAL A 96 10.00 -20.28 -6.53
C VAL A 96 10.68 -19.34 -5.52
N LEU A 97 9.89 -18.59 -4.75
CA LEU A 97 10.40 -17.71 -3.71
C LEU A 97 11.14 -18.47 -2.60
N LEU A 98 10.60 -19.61 -2.15
CA LEU A 98 11.26 -20.48 -1.16
C LEU A 98 12.58 -21.04 -1.69
N ARG A 99 12.61 -21.54 -2.94
CA ARG A 99 13.83 -22.06 -3.57
C ARG A 99 14.88 -20.95 -3.78
N ALA A 100 14.46 -19.75 -4.17
CA ALA A 100 15.34 -18.59 -4.27
C ALA A 100 16.02 -18.26 -2.93
N TYR A 101 15.25 -18.28 -1.82
CA TYR A 101 15.84 -18.11 -0.49
C TYR A 101 16.81 -19.24 -0.11
N LEU A 102 16.51 -20.48 -0.45
CA LEU A 102 17.39 -21.60 -0.17
C LEU A 102 18.72 -21.51 -0.93
N GLU A 103 18.71 -20.96 -2.16
CA GLU A 103 19.87 -20.76 -3.00
C GLU A 103 20.72 -19.57 -2.55
N TRP A 104 20.11 -18.38 -2.42
CA TRP A 104 20.84 -17.12 -2.22
C TRP A 104 20.78 -16.57 -0.78
N GLY A 105 20.11 -17.25 0.13
CA GLY A 105 19.90 -16.73 1.49
C GLY A 105 19.15 -15.40 1.48
N GLU A 106 19.58 -14.45 2.30
CA GLU A 106 18.93 -13.13 2.39
C GLU A 106 19.02 -12.29 1.12
N ASN A 107 19.97 -12.58 0.23
CA ASN A 107 20.13 -11.89 -1.06
C ASN A 107 19.07 -12.32 -2.10
N PHE A 108 18.23 -13.32 -1.80
CA PHE A 108 17.14 -13.72 -2.69
C PHE A 108 16.25 -12.54 -3.11
N ILE A 109 16.11 -11.55 -2.23
CA ILE A 109 15.26 -10.39 -2.44
C ILE A 109 15.72 -9.49 -3.60
N ASP A 110 17.00 -9.57 -3.98
CA ASP A 110 17.56 -8.85 -5.12
C ASP A 110 17.15 -9.48 -6.47
N HIS A 111 16.76 -10.76 -6.45
CA HIS A 111 16.31 -11.53 -7.61
C HIS A 111 14.78 -11.52 -7.79
N VAL A 112 14.06 -10.88 -6.88
CA VAL A 112 12.59 -10.92 -6.85
C VAL A 112 12.02 -9.57 -7.24
N ASP A 113 11.07 -9.59 -8.17
CA ASP A 113 10.17 -8.48 -8.47
C ASP A 113 8.72 -8.90 -8.21
N GLY A 114 7.93 -7.99 -7.60
CA GLY A 114 6.56 -8.32 -7.25
C GLY A 114 5.98 -7.45 -6.14
N MET A 115 4.75 -7.77 -5.81
CA MET A 115 4.04 -7.22 -4.64
C MET A 115 4.00 -8.29 -3.55
N PHE A 116 4.51 -8.01 -2.35
CA PHE A 116 4.60 -9.03 -1.32
C PHE A 116 4.68 -8.52 0.12
N ALA A 117 4.11 -9.33 1.00
CA ALA A 117 4.47 -9.43 2.40
C ALA A 117 4.88 -10.88 2.67
N ILE A 118 6.06 -11.09 3.24
CA ILE A 118 6.64 -12.41 3.46
C ILE A 118 6.96 -12.58 4.95
N ALA A 119 6.63 -13.77 5.50
CA ALA A 119 7.23 -14.24 6.72
C ALA A 119 7.91 -15.59 6.44
N LEU A 120 9.20 -15.69 6.76
CA LEU A 120 10.04 -16.83 6.49
C LEU A 120 10.74 -17.28 7.78
N TRP A 121 10.54 -18.53 8.14
CA TRP A 121 11.26 -19.19 9.21
C TRP A 121 12.37 -20.06 8.63
N ASP A 122 13.60 -19.81 9.01
CA ASP A 122 14.74 -20.63 8.64
C ASP A 122 15.15 -21.53 9.79
N ALA A 123 14.92 -22.85 9.63
CA ALA A 123 15.29 -23.85 10.64
C ALA A 123 16.80 -24.05 10.77
N ARG A 124 17.61 -23.57 9.82
CA ARG A 124 19.06 -23.72 9.81
C ARG A 124 19.75 -22.76 10.80
N ASP A 125 19.24 -21.54 10.92
CA ASP A 125 19.75 -20.50 11.83
C ASP A 125 18.77 -20.13 12.94
N HIS A 126 17.56 -20.73 12.93
CA HIS A 126 16.50 -20.51 13.90
C HIS A 126 16.03 -19.05 13.98
N LYS A 127 15.90 -18.37 12.85
CA LYS A 127 15.43 -16.99 12.77
C LYS A 127 14.18 -16.85 11.93
N LEU A 128 13.32 -15.93 12.36
CA LEU A 128 12.18 -15.45 11.59
C LEU A 128 12.58 -14.17 10.86
N ARG A 129 12.24 -14.11 9.58
CA ARG A 129 12.47 -12.96 8.73
C ARG A 129 11.15 -12.46 8.17
N LEU A 130 10.94 -11.15 8.24
CA LEU A 130 9.81 -10.46 7.65
C LEU A 130 10.32 -9.55 6.54
N TYR A 131 9.65 -9.54 5.38
CA TYR A 131 9.96 -8.66 4.25
C TYR A 131 8.69 -8.01 3.72
N ARG A 132 8.78 -6.74 3.32
CA ARG A 132 7.71 -6.02 2.64
C ARG A 132 8.20 -5.49 1.29
N ASP A 133 7.37 -5.56 0.25
CA ASP A 133 7.73 -5.16 -1.11
C ASP A 133 8.19 -3.69 -1.23
N ARG A 134 8.85 -3.37 -2.35
CA ARG A 134 9.52 -2.08 -2.57
C ARG A 134 8.59 -0.87 -2.42
N PRO A 135 7.38 -0.82 -3.05
CA PRO A 135 6.47 0.31 -2.86
C PRO A 135 5.52 0.15 -1.67
N GLY A 136 5.49 -1.03 -1.01
CA GLY A 136 4.59 -1.32 0.11
C GLY A 136 3.15 -1.64 -0.31
N ILE A 137 2.97 -2.31 -1.45
CA ILE A 137 1.64 -2.72 -1.97
C ILE A 137 0.95 -3.65 -0.99
N LYS A 138 1.66 -4.68 -0.51
CA LYS A 138 1.09 -5.60 0.46
C LYS A 138 1.36 -5.15 1.88
N PRO A 139 0.32 -5.12 2.73
CA PRO A 139 0.47 -4.68 4.11
C PRO A 139 1.18 -5.74 4.95
N LEU A 140 2.03 -5.29 5.87
CA LEU A 140 2.67 -6.12 6.88
C LEU A 140 2.78 -5.34 8.18
N TYR A 141 2.11 -5.85 9.20
CA TYR A 141 2.10 -5.32 10.56
C TYR A 141 2.86 -6.26 11.50
N TYR A 142 3.45 -5.69 12.55
CA TYR A 142 4.04 -6.49 13.62
C TYR A 142 3.83 -5.82 14.97
N PHE A 143 3.70 -6.65 16.00
CA PHE A 143 3.76 -6.30 17.42
C PHE A 143 5.10 -6.73 17.97
N TYR A 144 5.74 -5.89 18.78
CA TYR A 144 6.97 -6.23 19.49
C TYR A 144 7.04 -5.48 20.81
N ASP A 145 7.18 -6.23 21.90
CA ASP A 145 7.25 -5.71 23.28
C ASP A 145 8.66 -5.76 23.90
N GLY A 146 9.67 -6.01 23.09
CA GLY A 146 11.06 -6.20 23.52
C GLY A 146 11.44 -7.67 23.75
N GLN A 147 10.48 -8.60 23.67
CA GLN A 147 10.70 -10.04 23.83
C GLN A 147 9.81 -10.88 22.90
N ARG A 148 8.51 -10.60 22.84
CA ARG A 148 7.54 -11.36 22.03
C ARG A 148 7.27 -10.64 20.73
N LEU A 149 7.11 -11.39 19.65
CA LEU A 149 6.77 -10.86 18.35
C LEU A 149 5.52 -11.54 17.80
N ALA A 150 4.53 -10.73 17.34
CA ALA A 150 3.45 -11.15 16.45
C ALA A 150 3.55 -10.40 15.14
N PHE A 151 3.05 -10.99 14.07
CA PHE A 151 3.01 -10.35 12.73
C PHE A 151 1.76 -10.75 11.97
N GLY A 152 1.35 -9.93 11.01
CA GLY A 152 0.16 -10.25 10.21
C GLY A 152 -0.08 -9.28 9.06
N SER A 153 -0.89 -9.73 8.12
CA SER A 153 -1.30 -8.92 6.97
C SER A 153 -2.22 -7.75 7.34
N GLU A 154 -2.94 -7.85 8.45
CA GLU A 154 -3.83 -6.80 8.95
C GLU A 154 -3.69 -6.64 10.46
N LEU A 155 -3.86 -5.40 10.94
CA LEU A 155 -3.73 -5.07 12.37
C LEU A 155 -4.79 -5.81 13.21
N LYS A 156 -6.02 -5.98 12.69
CA LYS A 156 -7.10 -6.75 13.35
C LYS A 156 -6.71 -8.20 13.65
N ALA A 157 -5.81 -8.80 12.85
CA ALA A 157 -5.33 -10.16 13.11
C ALA A 157 -4.41 -10.19 14.34
N ILE A 158 -3.58 -9.17 14.50
CA ILE A 158 -2.74 -9.01 15.70
C ILE A 158 -3.64 -8.72 16.91
N GLU A 159 -4.63 -7.83 16.78
CA GLU A 159 -5.62 -7.53 17.84
C GLU A 159 -6.36 -8.79 18.30
N ALA A 160 -6.77 -9.64 17.37
CA ALA A 160 -7.49 -10.87 17.69
C ALA A 160 -6.59 -11.97 18.30
N ALA A 161 -5.28 -11.91 18.07
CA ALA A 161 -4.31 -12.83 18.66
C ALA A 161 -3.98 -12.46 20.10
N LEU A 162 -3.73 -11.17 20.38
CA LEU A 162 -3.18 -10.67 21.63
C LEU A 162 -4.24 -10.45 22.71
N ASP A 163 -3.81 -10.39 23.95
CA ASP A 163 -4.66 -9.91 25.05
C ASP A 163 -4.84 -8.38 24.95
N ALA A 164 -6.01 -7.88 25.35
CA ALA A 164 -6.31 -6.44 25.35
C ALA A 164 -5.34 -5.60 26.18
N LYS A 165 -4.68 -6.19 27.22
CA LYS A 165 -3.68 -5.51 28.06
C LYS A 165 -2.39 -5.17 27.31
N ASP A 166 -2.08 -5.90 26.21
CA ASP A 166 -0.89 -5.70 25.39
C ASP A 166 -1.11 -4.57 24.34
N LEU A 167 -2.36 -4.14 24.16
CA LEU A 167 -2.76 -3.13 23.17
C LEU A 167 -3.02 -1.78 23.84
N GLN A 168 -2.07 -0.87 23.76
CA GLN A 168 -2.19 0.51 24.25
C GLN A 168 -2.29 1.48 23.09
N VAL A 169 -3.37 2.27 23.07
CA VAL A 169 -3.59 3.28 22.02
C VAL A 169 -2.45 4.29 22.00
N ASP A 170 -1.95 4.58 20.80
CA ASP A 170 -1.02 5.68 20.55
C ASP A 170 -1.80 6.95 20.18
N GLU A 171 -1.92 7.87 21.12
CA GLU A 171 -2.63 9.14 20.89
C GLU A 171 -1.95 10.01 19.85
N THR A 172 -0.61 9.87 19.69
CA THR A 172 0.11 10.58 18.63
C THR A 172 -0.27 10.10 17.23
N ALA A 173 -0.61 8.80 17.09
CA ALA A 173 -1.11 8.25 15.83
C ALA A 173 -2.50 8.81 15.46
N LEU A 174 -3.39 8.95 16.45
CA LEU A 174 -4.69 9.61 16.25
C LEU A 174 -4.53 11.09 15.89
N TYR A 175 -3.58 11.77 16.51
CA TYR A 175 -3.26 13.15 16.22
C TYR A 175 -2.66 13.32 14.81
N ASP A 176 -1.79 12.40 14.40
CA ASP A 176 -1.21 12.36 13.05
C ASP A 176 -2.30 12.17 11.99
N PHE A 177 -3.27 11.28 12.22
CA PHE A 177 -4.41 11.08 11.32
C PHE A 177 -5.13 12.39 10.96
N LEU A 178 -5.26 13.33 11.89
CA LEU A 178 -5.88 14.63 11.63
C LEU A 178 -5.11 15.44 10.57
N GLY A 179 -3.80 15.28 10.50
CA GLY A 179 -2.94 15.96 9.53
C GLY A 179 -2.79 15.23 8.21
N TYR A 180 -2.51 13.93 8.28
CA TYR A 180 -2.17 13.10 7.12
C TYR A 180 -3.38 12.41 6.48
N ARG A 181 -4.52 12.30 7.20
CA ARG A 181 -5.74 11.57 6.81
C ARG A 181 -5.60 10.04 6.86
N TYR A 182 -4.46 9.54 7.28
CA TYR A 182 -4.13 8.15 7.60
C TYR A 182 -3.13 8.14 8.75
N VAL A 183 -2.87 6.98 9.34
CA VAL A 183 -1.80 6.83 10.34
C VAL A 183 -0.49 6.53 9.60
N PRO A 184 0.52 7.43 9.65
CA PRO A 184 1.77 7.25 8.91
C PRO A 184 2.60 6.06 9.43
N ALA A 185 3.24 5.31 8.51
CA ALA A 185 4.24 4.33 8.90
C ALA A 185 5.44 5.01 9.60
N PRO A 186 6.12 4.35 10.56
CA PRO A 186 5.88 2.97 11.01
C PRO A 186 4.76 2.82 12.05
N LYS A 187 4.12 3.92 12.46
CA LYS A 187 3.08 3.89 13.51
C LYS A 187 1.85 3.10 13.10
N THR A 188 1.17 2.58 14.11
CA THR A 188 -0.20 2.11 14.05
C THR A 188 -1.03 2.79 15.15
N LEU A 189 -2.30 2.40 15.26
CA LEU A 189 -3.16 2.84 16.35
C LEU A 189 -2.64 2.43 17.74
N TYR A 190 -1.71 1.46 17.83
CA TYR A 190 -1.17 0.94 19.08
C TYR A 190 0.35 1.15 19.21
N ARG A 191 0.82 1.49 20.43
CA ARG A 191 2.22 1.87 20.70
C ARG A 191 3.25 0.80 20.37
N ASN A 192 2.92 -0.48 20.59
CA ASN A 192 3.83 -1.61 20.37
C ASN A 192 3.52 -2.37 19.07
N CYS A 193 2.60 -1.84 18.24
CA CYS A 193 2.31 -2.38 16.93
C CYS A 193 2.84 -1.42 15.87
N PHE A 194 3.45 -1.97 14.84
CA PHE A 194 4.11 -1.19 13.81
C PHE A 194 3.74 -1.70 12.41
N LYS A 195 3.79 -0.82 11.43
CA LYS A 195 3.85 -1.17 10.01
C LYS A 195 5.29 -1.42 9.64
N LEU A 196 5.62 -2.58 9.06
CA LEU A 196 6.93 -2.72 8.44
C LEU A 196 7.02 -1.74 7.26
N PRO A 197 8.00 -0.83 7.22
CA PRO A 197 8.08 0.14 6.13
C PRO A 197 8.26 -0.53 4.76
N PRO A 198 7.85 0.11 3.64
CA PRO A 198 8.13 -0.37 2.29
C PRO A 198 9.63 -0.63 2.07
N ALA A 199 9.97 -1.66 1.29
CA ALA A 199 11.35 -2.05 1.00
C ALA A 199 12.21 -2.41 2.22
N HIS A 200 11.61 -2.80 3.36
CA HIS A 200 12.34 -3.17 4.58
C HIS A 200 12.19 -4.63 4.92
N ARG A 201 13.19 -5.11 5.65
CA ARG A 201 13.21 -6.40 6.32
C ARG A 201 13.35 -6.23 7.84
N LEU A 202 12.91 -7.24 8.58
CA LEU A 202 13.10 -7.37 10.02
C LEU A 202 13.49 -8.82 10.33
N VAL A 203 14.49 -9.02 11.18
CA VAL A 203 14.93 -10.34 11.63
C VAL A 203 14.65 -10.49 13.12
N TYR A 204 14.05 -11.60 13.50
CA TYR A 204 13.75 -11.92 14.91
C TYR A 204 14.36 -13.26 15.29
N ASP A 205 14.99 -13.29 16.46
CA ASP A 205 15.59 -14.47 17.08
C ASP A 205 14.77 -14.93 18.30
N PRO A 206 13.99 -16.01 18.22
CA PRO A 206 13.19 -16.51 19.34
C PRO A 206 14.01 -16.96 20.54
N ALA A 207 15.27 -17.37 20.35
CA ALA A 207 16.12 -17.84 21.45
C ALA A 207 16.51 -16.69 22.38
N THR A 208 16.67 -15.50 21.84
CA THR A 208 17.03 -14.30 22.61
C THR A 208 15.84 -13.36 22.84
N GLY A 209 14.74 -13.54 22.12
CA GLY A 209 13.60 -12.64 22.09
C GLY A 209 13.89 -11.29 21.40
N LYS A 210 14.99 -11.19 20.65
CA LYS A 210 15.41 -9.92 20.02
C LYS A 210 15.00 -9.82 18.57
N ALA A 211 14.43 -8.65 18.21
CA ALA A 211 14.25 -8.22 16.83
C ALA A 211 15.33 -7.19 16.45
N THR A 212 15.76 -7.18 15.19
CA THR A 212 16.49 -6.04 14.63
C THR A 212 15.55 -4.85 14.47
N ASP A 213 16.11 -3.65 14.35
CA ASP A 213 15.34 -2.56 13.75
C ASP A 213 15.02 -2.91 12.27
N PRO A 214 13.91 -2.40 11.70
CA PRO A 214 13.65 -2.55 10.28
C PRO A 214 14.79 -1.98 9.43
N GLU A 215 15.36 -2.80 8.55
CA GLU A 215 16.47 -2.43 7.67
C GLU A 215 16.01 -2.33 6.22
N PRO A 216 16.32 -1.24 5.48
CA PRO A 216 16.01 -1.15 4.08
C PRO A 216 16.88 -2.13 3.27
N TYR A 217 16.26 -2.91 2.39
CA TYR A 217 16.97 -3.74 1.42
C TYR A 217 16.99 -3.09 0.02
N TRP A 218 16.19 -2.04 -0.20
CA TRP A 218 16.12 -1.29 -1.44
C TRP A 218 15.73 0.16 -1.16
N SER A 219 16.11 1.07 -2.04
CA SER A 219 15.69 2.47 -2.02
C SER A 219 15.36 2.96 -3.44
N VAL A 220 14.47 3.93 -3.55
CA VAL A 220 14.14 4.56 -4.83
C VAL A 220 15.42 5.14 -5.45
N PRO A 221 15.82 4.70 -6.66
CA PRO A 221 16.95 5.29 -7.34
C PRO A 221 16.65 6.74 -7.70
N VAL A 222 17.48 7.65 -7.23
CA VAL A 222 17.42 9.06 -7.60
C VAL A 222 18.55 9.33 -8.57
N PRO A 223 18.26 9.72 -9.82
CA PRO A 223 19.31 9.97 -10.80
C PRO A 223 20.17 11.15 -10.36
N GLU A 224 21.50 10.96 -10.33
CA GLU A 224 22.48 12.00 -10.01
C GLU A 224 22.56 13.06 -11.13
N THR A 225 22.23 12.66 -12.35
CA THR A 225 22.24 13.52 -13.54
C THR A 225 21.00 13.31 -14.38
N SER A 226 20.58 14.35 -15.13
CA SER A 226 19.55 14.17 -16.17
C SER A 226 20.10 13.32 -17.30
N HIS A 227 19.33 12.32 -17.74
CA HIS A 227 19.64 11.59 -18.96
C HIS A 227 19.42 12.49 -20.17
N ASP A 228 20.40 12.52 -21.06
CA ASP A 228 20.33 13.30 -22.31
C ASP A 228 19.66 12.45 -23.42
N ILE A 229 18.38 12.10 -23.21
CA ILE A 229 17.58 11.37 -24.19
C ILE A 229 16.43 12.27 -24.68
N SER A 230 16.04 12.09 -25.93
CA SER A 230 14.89 12.81 -26.48
C SER A 230 13.58 12.33 -25.85
N ALA A 231 12.54 13.17 -25.90
CA ALA A 231 11.21 12.81 -25.41
C ALA A 231 10.64 11.57 -26.13
N ASP A 232 10.94 11.43 -27.44
CA ASP A 232 10.47 10.29 -28.23
C ASP A 232 11.17 8.99 -27.81
N GLN A 233 12.48 9.04 -27.56
CA GLN A 233 13.24 7.89 -27.03
C GLN A 233 12.74 7.47 -25.64
N ALA A 234 12.54 8.45 -24.74
CA ALA A 234 11.99 8.18 -23.41
C ALA A 234 10.59 7.54 -23.49
N ALA A 235 9.75 8.01 -24.40
CA ALA A 235 8.41 7.46 -24.61
C ALA A 235 8.44 6.03 -25.15
N GLU A 236 9.39 5.71 -26.04
CA GLU A 236 9.56 4.36 -26.60
C GLU A 236 10.07 3.38 -25.52
N GLU A 237 11.09 3.78 -24.76
CA GLU A 237 11.63 2.97 -23.65
C GLU A 237 10.55 2.74 -22.58
N LEU A 238 9.83 3.80 -22.18
CA LEU A 238 8.74 3.71 -21.21
C LEU A 238 7.63 2.75 -21.68
N ARG A 239 7.25 2.82 -22.95
CA ARG A 239 6.26 1.90 -23.53
C ARG A 239 6.73 0.45 -23.40
N GLY A 240 8.01 0.16 -23.74
CA GLY A 240 8.59 -1.17 -23.59
C GLY A 240 8.52 -1.69 -22.15
N LEU A 241 8.88 -0.86 -21.18
CA LEU A 241 8.82 -1.20 -19.75
C LEU A 241 7.39 -1.44 -19.26
N ILE A 242 6.41 -0.64 -19.71
CA ILE A 242 4.99 -0.83 -19.37
C ILE A 242 4.49 -2.14 -19.98
N ASP A 243 4.79 -2.43 -21.25
CA ASP A 243 4.36 -3.65 -21.94
C ASP A 243 4.95 -4.89 -21.28
N GLU A 244 6.21 -4.85 -20.83
CA GLU A 244 6.85 -5.92 -20.07
C GLU A 244 6.16 -6.12 -18.72
N SER A 245 5.99 -5.04 -17.96
CA SER A 245 5.34 -5.08 -16.65
C SER A 245 3.90 -5.60 -16.73
N VAL A 246 3.11 -5.13 -17.69
CA VAL A 246 1.72 -5.60 -17.89
C VAL A 246 1.71 -7.07 -18.28
N ARG A 247 2.61 -7.52 -19.16
CA ARG A 247 2.73 -8.93 -19.56
C ARG A 247 2.98 -9.83 -18.35
N ASP A 248 3.93 -9.45 -17.51
CA ASP A 248 4.32 -10.24 -16.35
C ASP A 248 3.23 -10.28 -15.28
N GLN A 249 2.47 -9.19 -15.14
CA GLN A 249 1.35 -9.11 -14.19
C GLN A 249 0.03 -9.73 -14.73
N MET A 250 -0.05 -10.08 -16.00
CA MET A 250 -1.21 -10.80 -16.56
C MET A 250 -1.14 -12.32 -16.36
N ILE A 251 -0.07 -12.85 -15.77
CA ILE A 251 0.06 -14.30 -15.51
C ILE A 251 -0.91 -14.67 -14.37
N SER A 252 -1.93 -15.48 -14.69
CA SER A 252 -2.97 -15.89 -13.74
C SER A 252 -3.65 -17.15 -14.21
N ASP A 253 -3.93 -18.09 -13.30
CA ASP A 253 -4.72 -19.31 -13.56
C ASP A 253 -6.23 -19.09 -13.38
N VAL A 254 -6.64 -17.85 -13.05
CA VAL A 254 -8.03 -17.43 -12.89
C VAL A 254 -8.36 -16.23 -13.78
N PRO A 255 -9.66 -15.96 -14.06
CA PRO A 255 -10.03 -14.82 -14.88
C PRO A 255 -9.48 -13.50 -14.36
N LEU A 256 -8.85 -12.72 -15.26
CA LEU A 256 -8.25 -11.43 -15.00
C LEU A 256 -8.95 -10.32 -15.80
N GLY A 257 -9.05 -9.12 -15.21
CA GLY A 257 -9.62 -7.94 -15.85
C GLY A 257 -8.88 -6.66 -15.49
N PHE A 258 -9.47 -5.52 -15.87
CA PHE A 258 -8.82 -4.22 -15.74
C PHE A 258 -9.81 -3.17 -15.25
N PHE A 259 -9.42 -2.34 -14.29
CA PHE A 259 -10.19 -1.13 -14.00
C PHE A 259 -9.93 -0.08 -15.06
N LEU A 260 -10.98 0.56 -15.53
CA LEU A 260 -10.92 1.56 -16.58
C LEU A 260 -11.74 2.79 -16.21
N SER A 261 -11.06 3.87 -15.83
CA SER A 261 -11.69 5.18 -15.58
C SER A 261 -11.77 6.06 -16.81
N GLY A 262 -10.96 5.76 -17.85
CA GLY A 262 -10.73 6.62 -19.01
C GLY A 262 -9.66 7.70 -18.76
N GLY A 263 -9.03 7.71 -17.57
CA GLY A 263 -7.81 8.47 -17.29
C GLY A 263 -6.60 7.90 -18.03
N VAL A 264 -5.51 8.68 -18.11
CA VAL A 264 -4.29 8.29 -18.86
C VAL A 264 -3.74 6.95 -18.35
N ASP A 265 -3.59 6.79 -17.05
CA ASP A 265 -2.94 5.63 -16.45
C ASP A 265 -3.72 4.35 -16.73
N SER A 266 -5.00 4.31 -16.39
CA SER A 266 -5.85 3.13 -16.65
C SER A 266 -5.96 2.81 -18.14
N SER A 267 -6.01 3.84 -18.99
CA SER A 267 -6.07 3.65 -20.45
C SER A 267 -4.77 3.10 -21.01
N THR A 268 -3.62 3.50 -20.46
CA THR A 268 -2.30 2.98 -20.84
C THR A 268 -2.16 1.50 -20.53
N ILE A 269 -2.61 1.05 -19.35
CA ILE A 269 -2.61 -0.37 -18.98
C ILE A 269 -3.50 -1.20 -19.93
N VAL A 270 -4.72 -0.71 -20.22
CA VAL A 270 -5.65 -1.38 -21.16
C VAL A 270 -5.08 -1.40 -22.58
N ALA A 271 -4.45 -0.32 -23.04
CA ALA A 271 -3.81 -0.25 -24.36
C ALA A 271 -2.66 -1.26 -24.48
N SER A 272 -1.81 -1.36 -23.48
CA SER A 272 -0.72 -2.32 -23.41
C SER A 272 -1.25 -3.76 -23.45
N ALA A 273 -2.19 -4.12 -22.58
CA ALA A 273 -2.79 -5.45 -22.53
C ALA A 273 -3.43 -5.85 -23.89
N SER A 274 -4.18 -4.94 -24.51
CA SER A 274 -4.78 -5.17 -25.83
C SER A 274 -3.71 -5.32 -26.92
N GLY A 275 -2.65 -4.51 -26.87
CA GLY A 275 -1.50 -4.60 -27.80
C GLY A 275 -0.74 -5.92 -27.69
N LEU A 276 -0.73 -6.54 -26.52
CA LEU A 276 -0.17 -7.87 -26.27
C LEU A 276 -1.10 -9.02 -26.73
N GLY A 277 -2.29 -8.72 -27.25
CA GLY A 277 -3.23 -9.69 -27.80
C GLY A 277 -4.11 -10.38 -26.76
N ALA A 278 -4.25 -9.81 -25.55
CA ALA A 278 -5.13 -10.35 -24.52
C ALA A 278 -6.62 -10.12 -24.85
N ASP A 279 -7.50 -11.03 -24.39
CA ASP A 279 -8.96 -10.82 -24.34
C ASP A 279 -9.29 -9.97 -23.11
N VAL A 280 -9.37 -8.66 -23.30
CA VAL A 280 -9.41 -7.68 -22.21
C VAL A 280 -10.85 -7.44 -21.73
N SER A 281 -11.15 -7.79 -20.48
CA SER A 281 -12.37 -7.40 -19.77
C SER A 281 -12.11 -6.16 -18.92
N THR A 282 -12.88 -5.09 -19.13
CA THR A 282 -12.72 -3.82 -18.40
C THR A 282 -13.94 -3.49 -17.55
N PHE A 283 -13.69 -2.84 -16.40
CA PHE A 283 -14.71 -2.52 -15.41
C PHE A 283 -14.68 -1.06 -15.04
N SER A 284 -15.84 -0.41 -15.03
CA SER A 284 -16.02 0.95 -14.54
C SER A 284 -17.34 1.14 -13.83
N ILE A 285 -17.38 2.17 -12.97
CA ILE A 285 -18.60 2.62 -12.30
C ILE A 285 -18.82 4.10 -12.57
N GLY A 286 -20.07 4.53 -12.60
CA GLY A 286 -20.48 5.92 -12.63
C GLY A 286 -21.54 6.19 -11.57
N PHE A 287 -21.82 7.46 -11.28
CA PHE A 287 -22.89 7.88 -10.37
C PHE A 287 -23.92 8.72 -11.12
N ASP A 288 -25.21 8.43 -10.87
CA ASP A 288 -26.35 9.02 -11.62
C ASP A 288 -26.42 10.56 -11.63
N SER A 289 -25.80 11.22 -10.64
CA SER A 289 -25.81 12.68 -10.49
C SER A 289 -24.44 13.33 -10.70
N ASP A 290 -23.48 12.61 -11.23
CA ASP A 290 -22.13 13.13 -11.45
C ASP A 290 -22.03 13.76 -12.85
N GLU A 291 -22.17 15.10 -12.93
CA GLU A 291 -21.95 15.86 -14.17
C GLU A 291 -20.52 15.74 -14.71
N LYS A 292 -19.58 15.23 -13.88
CA LYS A 292 -18.17 15.01 -14.22
C LYS A 292 -17.81 13.53 -14.33
N SER A 293 -18.80 12.68 -14.61
CA SER A 293 -18.58 11.25 -14.77
C SER A 293 -17.49 10.95 -15.78
N GLU A 294 -16.56 10.06 -15.41
CA GLU A 294 -15.49 9.58 -16.31
C GLU A 294 -15.95 8.46 -17.25
N THR A 295 -17.15 7.90 -17.02
CA THR A 295 -17.66 6.77 -17.81
C THR A 295 -17.73 7.01 -19.33
N PRO A 296 -18.01 8.23 -19.84
CA PRO A 296 -17.94 8.47 -21.29
C PRO A 296 -16.54 8.27 -21.88
N TYR A 297 -15.49 8.62 -21.13
CA TYR A 297 -14.09 8.42 -21.53
C TYR A 297 -13.71 6.94 -21.46
N ALA A 298 -14.15 6.25 -20.41
CA ALA A 298 -13.94 4.80 -20.28
C ALA A 298 -14.55 4.04 -21.47
N ARG A 299 -15.77 4.37 -21.90
CA ARG A 299 -16.41 3.76 -23.07
C ARG A 299 -15.61 4.02 -24.37
N GLN A 300 -15.12 5.26 -24.58
CA GLN A 300 -14.32 5.58 -25.76
C GLN A 300 -13.04 4.73 -25.81
N VAL A 301 -12.36 4.55 -24.68
CA VAL A 301 -11.18 3.68 -24.60
C VAL A 301 -11.55 2.22 -24.83
N ALA A 302 -12.64 1.76 -24.24
CA ALA A 302 -13.12 0.39 -24.40
C ALA A 302 -13.48 0.09 -25.87
N GLU A 303 -14.16 1.00 -26.55
CA GLU A 303 -14.49 0.90 -27.98
C GLU A 303 -13.23 0.92 -28.85
N LEU A 304 -12.27 1.82 -28.56
CA LEU A 304 -11.02 1.94 -29.30
C LEU A 304 -10.20 0.64 -29.29
N PHE A 305 -10.14 -0.03 -28.14
CA PHE A 305 -9.35 -1.25 -27.95
C PHE A 305 -10.19 -2.54 -28.06
N GLY A 306 -11.50 -2.43 -28.33
CA GLY A 306 -12.39 -3.58 -28.50
C GLY A 306 -12.55 -4.45 -27.25
N THR A 307 -12.49 -3.84 -26.06
CA THR A 307 -12.58 -4.56 -24.81
C THR A 307 -14.00 -5.01 -24.46
N LYS A 308 -14.13 -6.05 -23.65
CA LYS A 308 -15.37 -6.50 -23.04
C LYS A 308 -15.71 -5.59 -21.85
N HIS A 309 -16.38 -4.46 -22.15
CA HIS A 309 -16.60 -3.42 -21.14
C HIS A 309 -17.82 -3.67 -20.25
N HIS A 310 -17.61 -3.67 -18.94
CA HIS A 310 -18.64 -3.80 -17.92
C HIS A 310 -18.77 -2.45 -17.17
N GLU A 311 -19.84 -1.74 -17.43
CA GLU A 311 -20.13 -0.46 -16.77
C GLU A 311 -21.36 -0.58 -15.87
N ARG A 312 -21.27 0.00 -14.66
CA ARG A 312 -22.41 0.05 -13.74
C ARG A 312 -22.63 1.45 -13.20
N MET A 313 -23.84 1.96 -13.43
CA MET A 313 -24.30 3.22 -12.82
C MET A 313 -24.86 2.95 -11.44
N LEU A 314 -24.44 3.75 -10.46
CA LEU A 314 -24.80 3.62 -9.05
C LEU A 314 -25.44 4.91 -8.54
N SER A 315 -26.35 4.80 -7.56
CA SER A 315 -26.86 5.98 -6.87
C SER A 315 -25.81 6.55 -5.92
N GLN A 316 -25.85 7.87 -5.69
CA GLN A 316 -24.98 8.50 -4.68
C GLN A 316 -25.21 7.93 -3.26
N SER A 317 -26.43 7.50 -2.93
CA SER A 317 -26.71 6.86 -1.63
C SER A 317 -25.97 5.54 -1.46
N ALA A 318 -25.68 4.79 -2.55
CA ALA A 318 -24.96 3.54 -2.45
C ALA A 318 -23.56 3.68 -1.82
N ALA A 319 -22.87 4.79 -2.08
CA ALA A 319 -21.60 5.09 -1.41
C ALA A 319 -21.82 5.46 0.08
N GLY A 320 -22.87 6.24 0.39
CA GLY A 320 -23.19 6.61 1.77
C GLY A 320 -23.53 5.41 2.66
N ASP A 321 -24.23 4.42 2.11
CA ASP A 321 -24.62 3.19 2.82
C ASP A 321 -23.41 2.32 3.22
N LEU A 322 -22.24 2.54 2.61
CA LEU A 322 -21.02 1.83 2.91
C LEU A 322 -20.19 2.43 4.07
N LEU A 323 -20.50 3.67 4.51
CA LEU A 323 -19.76 4.33 5.59
C LEU A 323 -19.59 3.46 6.86
N PRO A 324 -20.61 2.71 7.33
CA PRO A 324 -20.44 1.83 8.49
C PRO A 324 -19.43 0.69 8.27
N ASN A 325 -19.14 0.34 7.01
CA ASN A 325 -18.21 -0.73 6.66
C ASN A 325 -16.73 -0.29 6.70
N LEU A 326 -16.44 1.02 6.70
CA LEU A 326 -15.05 1.51 6.78
C LEU A 326 -14.29 0.89 7.95
N LYS A 327 -14.95 0.73 9.11
CA LYS A 327 -14.36 0.04 10.27
C LYS A 327 -14.00 -1.42 10.01
N LYS A 328 -14.67 -2.09 9.06
CA LYS A 328 -14.38 -3.49 8.70
C LYS A 328 -13.22 -3.60 7.72
N TRP A 329 -13.07 -2.60 6.84
CA TRP A 329 -12.02 -2.58 5.83
C TRP A 329 -10.70 -2.07 6.38
N PHE A 330 -10.76 -0.97 7.16
CA PHE A 330 -9.60 -0.34 7.73
C PHE A 330 -9.56 -0.54 9.24
N ASP A 331 -8.44 -1.03 9.74
CA ASP A 331 -8.25 -1.30 11.18
C ASP A 331 -7.91 -0.01 11.94
N GLU A 332 -7.62 1.06 11.21
CA GLU A 332 -7.20 2.37 11.70
C GLU A 332 -8.04 3.48 11.07
N PRO A 333 -8.05 4.70 11.67
CA PRO A 333 -8.68 5.85 11.02
C PRO A 333 -8.10 6.10 9.63
N PHE A 334 -8.99 6.18 8.64
CA PHE A 334 -8.63 6.34 7.24
C PHE A 334 -9.66 7.24 6.54
N ALA A 335 -9.20 8.29 5.83
CA ALA A 335 -10.06 9.32 5.26
C ALA A 335 -9.76 9.58 3.78
N ASP A 336 -9.93 8.53 2.96
CA ASP A 336 -9.93 8.63 1.50
C ASP A 336 -11.35 8.47 0.96
N GLU A 337 -11.84 9.50 0.30
CA GLU A 337 -13.17 9.52 -0.31
C GLU A 337 -13.32 8.53 -1.48
N SER A 338 -12.20 8.14 -2.12
CA SER A 338 -12.19 7.16 -3.20
C SER A 338 -12.27 5.70 -2.73
N ALA A 339 -12.19 5.43 -1.42
CA ALA A 339 -12.28 4.07 -0.89
C ALA A 339 -13.63 3.39 -1.21
N MET A 340 -14.73 4.12 -1.12
CA MET A 340 -16.06 3.60 -1.43
C MET A 340 -16.25 3.31 -2.93
N PRO A 341 -15.90 4.21 -3.86
CA PRO A 341 -15.86 3.90 -5.28
C PRO A 341 -14.99 2.69 -5.62
N THR A 342 -13.78 2.59 -5.03
CA THR A 342 -12.87 1.45 -5.28
C THR A 342 -13.49 0.13 -4.82
N TYR A 343 -14.12 0.09 -3.64
CA TYR A 343 -14.87 -1.09 -3.19
C TYR A 343 -16.01 -1.46 -4.15
N LEU A 344 -16.77 -0.47 -4.62
CA LEU A 344 -17.91 -0.73 -5.49
C LEU A 344 -17.49 -1.27 -6.86
N VAL A 345 -16.43 -0.73 -7.47
CA VAL A 345 -15.93 -1.25 -8.75
C VAL A 345 -15.31 -2.64 -8.57
N SER A 346 -14.61 -2.89 -7.44
CA SER A 346 -14.07 -4.22 -7.10
C SER A 346 -15.20 -5.26 -6.98
N LYS A 347 -16.31 -4.88 -6.33
CA LYS A 347 -17.48 -5.74 -6.22
C LYS A 347 -18.13 -6.04 -7.59
N VAL A 348 -18.17 -5.06 -8.49
CA VAL A 348 -18.68 -5.27 -9.86
C VAL A 348 -17.75 -6.21 -10.65
N ALA A 349 -16.44 -6.03 -10.52
CA ALA A 349 -15.46 -6.87 -11.18
C ALA A 349 -15.51 -8.32 -10.67
N ARG A 350 -15.72 -8.54 -9.36
CA ARG A 350 -15.74 -9.86 -8.72
C ARG A 350 -16.81 -10.80 -9.29
N ASP A 351 -17.89 -10.27 -9.85
CA ASP A 351 -18.92 -11.06 -10.52
C ASP A 351 -18.41 -11.75 -11.81
N ASN A 352 -17.27 -11.29 -12.36
CA ASN A 352 -16.73 -11.74 -13.64
C ASN A 352 -15.28 -12.25 -13.56
N VAL A 353 -14.46 -11.65 -12.69
CA VAL A 353 -13.02 -11.92 -12.60
C VAL A 353 -12.58 -12.04 -11.14
N THR A 354 -11.42 -12.67 -10.93
CA THR A 354 -10.82 -12.82 -9.60
C THR A 354 -9.68 -11.81 -9.37
N VAL A 355 -9.00 -11.41 -10.43
CA VAL A 355 -7.87 -10.47 -10.40
C VAL A 355 -8.16 -9.27 -11.29
N VAL A 356 -7.71 -8.10 -10.91
CA VAL A 356 -7.76 -6.90 -11.74
C VAL A 356 -6.43 -6.16 -11.69
N LEU A 357 -6.00 -5.65 -12.85
CA LEU A 357 -4.93 -4.69 -12.98
C LEU A 357 -5.50 -3.28 -12.95
N THR A 358 -4.78 -2.36 -12.31
CA THR A 358 -5.18 -0.97 -12.14
C THR A 358 -4.06 -0.01 -12.50
N GLY A 359 -4.39 1.26 -12.75
CA GLY A 359 -3.42 2.34 -12.95
C GLY A 359 -3.01 3.06 -11.66
N ASP A 360 -3.36 2.52 -10.47
CA ASP A 360 -3.01 3.15 -9.19
C ASP A 360 -1.49 3.24 -9.02
N GLY A 361 -0.99 4.38 -8.53
CA GLY A 361 0.44 4.69 -8.41
C GLY A 361 1.03 5.45 -9.61
N GLY A 362 0.31 5.55 -10.73
CA GLY A 362 0.77 6.25 -11.93
C GLY A 362 1.02 7.73 -11.69
N ASP A 363 0.09 8.41 -11.01
CA ASP A 363 0.22 9.84 -10.69
C ASP A 363 1.47 10.14 -9.83
N GLU A 364 1.80 9.28 -8.86
CA GLU A 364 2.96 9.41 -7.99
C GLU A 364 4.27 9.23 -8.76
N VAL A 365 4.31 8.22 -9.62
CA VAL A 365 5.52 7.90 -10.40
C VAL A 365 5.74 8.90 -11.53
N PHE A 366 4.69 9.29 -12.26
CA PHE A 366 4.80 10.14 -13.45
C PHE A 366 4.48 11.62 -13.19
N GLY A 367 4.13 11.99 -11.96
CA GLY A 367 3.88 13.38 -11.58
C GLY A 367 2.57 13.94 -12.15
N GLY A 368 1.51 13.12 -12.25
CA GLY A 368 0.22 13.45 -12.86
C GLY A 368 -0.65 14.40 -12.03
N TYR A 369 -0.41 14.53 -10.74
CA TYR A 369 -1.24 15.32 -9.84
C TYR A 369 -1.22 16.82 -10.14
N ARG A 370 -2.40 17.45 -10.20
CA ARG A 370 -2.58 18.92 -10.31
C ARG A 370 -2.07 19.67 -9.08
N THR A 371 -1.79 18.96 -7.99
CA THR A 371 -1.20 19.52 -6.76
C THR A 371 0.25 19.92 -6.95
N TYR A 372 1.02 19.25 -7.82
CA TYR A 372 2.44 19.53 -8.07
C TYR A 372 2.68 20.92 -8.68
N PRO A 373 2.05 21.31 -9.82
CA PRO A 373 2.17 22.67 -10.31
C PRO A 373 1.65 23.73 -9.34
N ARG A 374 0.68 23.38 -8.49
CA ARG A 374 0.18 24.28 -7.45
C ARG A 374 1.24 24.53 -6.39
N PHE A 375 1.93 23.48 -5.93
CA PHE A 375 3.05 23.59 -4.99
C PHE A 375 4.18 24.42 -5.58
N GLU A 376 4.64 24.14 -6.81
CA GLU A 376 5.69 24.88 -7.52
C GLU A 376 5.40 26.39 -7.56
N ARG A 377 4.13 26.77 -7.75
CA ARG A 377 3.71 28.16 -7.77
C ARG A 377 3.83 28.83 -6.40
N TYR A 378 3.37 28.15 -5.35
CA TYR A 378 3.38 28.72 -4.00
C TYR A 378 4.78 28.75 -3.39
N GLU A 379 5.63 27.75 -3.65
CA GLU A 379 7.00 27.68 -3.14
C GLU A 379 7.87 28.87 -3.61
N ARG A 380 7.52 29.50 -4.71
CA ARG A 380 8.22 30.71 -5.22
C ARG A 380 7.84 32.00 -4.49
N LEU A 381 6.81 31.97 -3.67
CA LEU A 381 6.37 33.15 -2.92
C LEU A 381 7.22 33.29 -1.62
N PRO A 382 7.39 34.51 -1.10
CA PRO A 382 8.15 34.71 0.13
C PRO A 382 7.42 34.09 1.33
N SER A 383 8.16 33.47 2.26
CA SER A 383 7.62 32.95 3.52
C SER A 383 7.25 34.06 4.49
N TRP A 384 6.28 33.84 5.35
CA TRP A 384 6.03 34.69 6.49
C TRP A 384 6.18 33.94 7.83
N PRO A 385 6.36 34.65 8.98
CA PRO A 385 6.50 34.00 10.26
C PRO A 385 5.29 33.19 10.69
N ALA A 386 5.49 32.04 11.33
CA ALA A 386 4.42 31.17 11.84
C ALA A 386 3.42 31.90 12.78
N ALA A 387 3.83 32.97 13.43
CA ALA A 387 2.93 33.81 14.21
C ALA A 387 1.80 34.43 13.38
N MET A 388 2.06 34.77 12.12
CA MET A 388 1.05 35.31 11.22
C MET A 388 0.02 34.22 10.81
N ASP A 389 0.45 33.00 10.64
CA ASP A 389 -0.43 31.87 10.36
C ASP A 389 -1.47 31.70 11.49
N ARG A 390 -1.01 31.75 12.75
CA ARG A 390 -1.89 31.69 13.93
C ARG A 390 -2.83 32.90 14.01
N ALA A 391 -2.36 34.10 13.66
CA ALA A 391 -3.20 35.30 13.64
C ALA A 391 -4.30 35.22 12.57
N VAL A 392 -3.97 34.77 11.36
CA VAL A 392 -4.90 34.59 10.25
C VAL A 392 -5.93 33.51 10.59
N HIS A 393 -5.52 32.41 11.21
CA HIS A 393 -6.43 31.36 11.68
C HIS A 393 -7.44 31.91 12.71
N ARG A 394 -7.01 32.72 13.69
CA ARG A 394 -7.90 33.35 14.67
C ARG A 394 -8.93 34.27 14.02
N ILE A 395 -8.52 35.04 13.01
CA ILE A 395 -9.42 35.92 12.25
C ILE A 395 -10.47 35.08 11.51
N ARG A 396 -10.11 33.91 11.00
CA ARG A 396 -11.00 33.01 10.25
C ARG A 396 -12.00 32.28 11.15
N LYS A 397 -11.61 31.92 12.39
CA LYS A 397 -12.39 31.05 13.27
C LYS A 397 -13.88 31.43 13.43
N PRO A 398 -14.31 32.72 13.53
CA PRO A 398 -15.70 33.08 13.65
C PRO A 398 -16.50 32.98 12.35
N PHE A 399 -15.86 32.73 11.20
CA PHE A 399 -16.55 32.75 9.90
C PHE A 399 -16.85 31.35 9.39
N SER A 400 -18.00 31.18 8.70
CA SER A 400 -18.38 29.92 8.08
C SER A 400 -17.36 29.48 7.00
N ARG A 401 -17.28 28.17 6.72
CA ARG A 401 -16.41 27.63 5.67
C ARG A 401 -16.64 28.23 4.27
N ARG A 402 -17.84 28.74 3.98
CA ARG A 402 -18.23 29.36 2.71
C ARG A 402 -17.97 30.86 2.66
N SER A 403 -17.58 31.48 3.77
CA SER A 403 -17.31 32.93 3.84
C SER A 403 -16.16 33.34 2.90
N PRO A 404 -16.25 34.48 2.21
CA PRO A 404 -15.14 35.06 1.43
C PRO A 404 -13.88 35.26 2.27
N ILE A 405 -14.05 35.65 3.56
CA ILE A 405 -12.94 35.80 4.51
C ILE A 405 -12.23 34.47 4.73
N THR A 406 -12.95 33.39 4.91
CA THR A 406 -12.37 32.05 5.07
C THR A 406 -11.63 31.63 3.81
N ARG A 407 -12.16 31.93 2.62
CA ARG A 407 -11.49 31.61 1.35
C ARG A 407 -10.20 32.41 1.19
N MET A 408 -10.26 33.72 1.44
CA MET A 408 -9.08 34.59 1.36
C MET A 408 -7.99 34.20 2.36
N THR A 409 -8.34 33.95 3.62
CA THR A 409 -7.37 33.57 4.66
C THR A 409 -6.71 32.23 4.37
N ARG A 410 -7.44 31.24 3.83
CA ARG A 410 -6.84 29.96 3.37
C ARG A 410 -5.83 30.18 2.25
N VAL A 411 -6.15 31.02 1.28
CA VAL A 411 -5.21 31.35 0.20
C VAL A 411 -3.93 31.97 0.78
N LEU A 412 -4.05 32.92 1.72
CA LEU A 412 -2.90 33.55 2.37
C LEU A 412 -2.08 32.53 3.19
N GLU A 413 -2.73 31.71 4.04
CA GLU A 413 -2.06 30.66 4.82
C GLU A 413 -1.29 29.66 3.92
N THR A 414 -1.83 29.34 2.75
CA THR A 414 -1.15 28.46 1.78
C THR A 414 -0.04 29.20 1.04
N ALA A 415 -0.28 30.45 0.61
CA ALA A 415 0.67 31.20 -0.22
C ALA A 415 2.00 31.53 0.48
N PHE A 416 2.00 31.56 1.83
CA PHE A 416 3.19 31.90 2.60
C PHE A 416 3.76 30.73 3.42
N ALA A 417 3.25 29.52 3.23
CA ALA A 417 3.85 28.29 3.74
C ALA A 417 4.92 27.77 2.78
N HIS A 418 5.89 27.05 3.30
CA HIS A 418 6.98 26.45 2.53
C HIS A 418 7.25 25.01 2.94
N GLY A 419 7.94 24.28 2.05
CA GLY A 419 8.42 22.95 2.32
C GLY A 419 7.31 21.98 2.76
N PRO A 420 7.58 21.10 3.74
CA PRO A 420 6.60 20.11 4.26
C PRO A 420 5.28 20.73 4.74
N ALA A 421 5.32 21.91 5.35
CA ALA A 421 4.11 22.58 5.82
C ALA A 421 3.23 23.10 4.67
N LEU A 422 3.82 23.56 3.57
CA LEU A 422 3.09 23.91 2.35
C LEU A 422 2.44 22.64 1.74
N TRP A 423 3.20 21.57 1.65
CA TRP A 423 2.69 20.31 1.11
C TRP A 423 1.47 19.81 1.90
N ALA A 424 1.58 19.78 3.23
CA ALA A 424 0.49 19.39 4.11
C ALA A 424 -0.79 20.25 3.90
N LYS A 425 -0.64 21.56 3.69
CA LYS A 425 -1.78 22.44 3.38
C LYS A 425 -2.41 22.15 2.00
N ILE A 426 -1.61 21.75 1.03
CA ILE A 426 -2.07 21.39 -0.32
C ILE A 426 -2.80 20.04 -0.32
N MET A 427 -2.32 19.08 0.46
CA MET A 427 -2.91 17.73 0.57
C MET A 427 -4.20 17.68 1.43
N HIS A 428 -4.70 18.84 1.87
CA HIS A 428 -5.98 18.99 2.57
C HIS A 428 -6.08 18.26 3.92
N GLY A 429 -4.99 18.00 4.59
CA GLY A 429 -4.98 17.63 6.01
C GLY A 429 -5.51 18.77 6.90
N MET A 430 -5.73 18.49 8.18
CA MET A 430 -6.11 19.51 9.13
C MET A 430 -4.94 20.50 9.30
N PRO A 431 -5.17 21.83 9.12
CA PRO A 431 -4.10 22.82 9.32
C PRO A 431 -3.54 22.77 10.74
N GLU A 432 -2.22 22.98 10.88
CA GLU A 432 -1.50 22.98 12.17
C GLU A 432 -2.20 23.81 13.25
N ALA A 433 -2.62 25.06 12.91
CA ALA A 433 -3.35 25.92 13.83
C ALA A 433 -4.70 25.33 14.34
N ALA A 434 -5.34 24.47 13.54
CA ALA A 434 -6.55 23.76 13.96
C ALA A 434 -6.20 22.50 14.77
N LYS A 435 -5.15 21.77 14.41
CA LYS A 435 -4.64 20.61 15.16
C LYS A 435 -4.26 21.01 16.59
N THR A 436 -3.66 22.18 16.79
CA THR A 436 -3.26 22.68 18.11
C THR A 436 -4.41 22.67 19.13
N GLU A 437 -5.68 22.87 18.69
CA GLU A 437 -6.84 22.80 19.57
C GLU A 437 -7.12 21.38 20.12
N TYR A 438 -6.53 20.36 19.52
CA TYR A 438 -6.69 18.96 19.92
C TYR A 438 -5.48 18.43 20.71
N ARG A 439 -4.36 19.16 20.81
CA ARG A 439 -3.16 18.72 21.55
C ARG A 439 -3.47 18.31 22.98
N ASP A 440 -4.20 19.16 23.71
CA ASP A 440 -4.58 18.86 25.10
C ASP A 440 -5.51 17.66 25.26
N ARG A 441 -6.21 17.29 24.19
CA ARG A 441 -7.14 16.14 24.19
C ARG A 441 -6.46 14.81 23.97
N PHE A 442 -5.31 14.82 23.30
CA PHE A 442 -4.55 13.64 22.90
C PHE A 442 -3.22 13.52 23.62
N ASP A 443 -3.00 14.26 24.72
CA ASP A 443 -1.73 14.25 25.48
C ASP A 443 -0.48 14.32 24.57
N ILE A 444 -0.51 15.24 23.61
CA ILE A 444 0.55 15.38 22.62
C ILE A 444 1.69 16.24 23.16
N PRO A 445 2.96 15.79 23.13
CA PRO A 445 4.11 16.59 23.55
C PRO A 445 4.15 17.98 22.89
N HIS A 446 4.57 19.00 23.65
CA HIS A 446 4.58 20.38 23.15
C HIS A 446 5.52 20.59 21.97
N ASP A 447 6.60 19.83 21.90
CA ASP A 447 7.63 19.83 20.87
C ASP A 447 7.35 18.84 19.72
N TYR A 448 6.17 18.17 19.73
CA TYR A 448 5.80 17.22 18.70
C TYR A 448 5.74 17.88 17.32
N ASP A 449 6.47 17.33 16.35
CA ASP A 449 6.48 17.82 14.96
C ASP A 449 5.25 17.33 14.19
N ASP A 450 4.33 18.22 13.86
CA ASP A 450 3.10 17.92 13.13
C ASP A 450 3.33 17.35 11.73
N TRP A 451 4.53 17.53 11.17
CA TRP A 451 4.86 17.15 9.79
C TRP A 451 6.10 16.25 9.72
N TRP A 452 6.40 15.53 10.81
CA TRP A 452 7.57 14.66 10.94
C TRP A 452 7.72 13.69 9.77
N HIS A 453 6.64 13.06 9.34
CA HIS A 453 6.66 12.06 8.27
C HIS A 453 7.01 12.68 6.90
N TYR A 454 6.54 13.89 6.61
CA TYR A 454 6.98 14.59 5.41
C TYR A 454 8.44 15.07 5.53
N ARG A 455 8.91 15.49 6.72
CA ARG A 455 10.29 15.94 6.92
C ARG A 455 11.29 14.80 6.77
N GLU A 456 10.97 13.62 7.26
CA GLU A 456 11.80 12.43 7.14
C GLU A 456 12.16 12.10 5.69
N HIS A 457 11.22 12.31 4.76
CA HIS A 457 11.38 12.02 3.33
C HIS A 457 11.63 13.27 2.48
N TRP A 458 11.83 14.44 3.10
CA TRP A 458 11.99 15.68 2.38
C TRP A 458 13.43 15.86 1.82
N ARG A 459 13.55 16.07 0.52
CA ARG A 459 14.82 16.15 -0.22
C ARG A 459 14.98 17.53 -0.88
N ASP A 460 15.64 18.49 -0.20
CA ASP A 460 15.89 19.85 -0.74
C ASP A 460 16.89 19.87 -1.91
N ASP A 461 17.69 18.81 -2.05
CA ASP A 461 18.66 18.61 -3.12
C ASP A 461 18.02 18.22 -4.47
N LEU A 462 16.75 17.83 -4.48
CA LEU A 462 16.04 17.42 -5.70
C LEU A 462 15.27 18.59 -6.34
N PRO A 463 15.13 18.58 -7.70
CA PRO A 463 14.17 19.47 -8.37
C PRO A 463 12.77 19.30 -7.77
N VAL A 464 12.00 20.39 -7.71
CA VAL A 464 10.73 20.44 -6.98
C VAL A 464 9.78 19.28 -7.35
N ARG A 465 9.59 18.99 -8.62
CA ARG A 465 8.69 17.92 -9.06
C ARG A 465 9.19 16.55 -8.65
N THR A 466 10.47 16.25 -8.86
CA THR A 466 11.11 15.00 -8.43
C THR A 466 11.04 14.83 -6.91
N ARG A 467 11.22 15.91 -6.15
CA ARG A 467 11.06 15.93 -4.69
C ARG A 467 9.66 15.51 -4.27
N LEU A 468 8.62 16.03 -4.93
CA LEU A 468 7.24 15.69 -4.62
C LEU A 468 6.89 14.25 -5.00
N GLN A 469 7.37 13.77 -6.14
CA GLN A 469 7.24 12.35 -6.54
C GLN A 469 7.93 11.44 -5.53
N PHE A 470 9.15 11.76 -5.13
CA PHE A 470 9.89 11.03 -4.10
C PHE A 470 9.16 11.03 -2.76
N LEU A 471 8.63 12.18 -2.36
CA LEU A 471 7.85 12.31 -1.13
C LEU A 471 6.58 11.46 -1.18
N ASP A 472 5.80 11.55 -2.26
CA ASP A 472 4.55 10.80 -2.40
C ASP A 472 4.80 9.30 -2.49
N PHE A 473 5.87 8.87 -3.15
CA PHE A 473 6.27 7.46 -3.19
C PHE A 473 6.51 6.87 -1.79
N HIS A 474 7.07 7.66 -0.85
CA HIS A 474 7.38 7.20 0.51
C HIS A 474 6.25 7.44 1.51
N THR A 475 5.29 8.32 1.20
CA THR A 475 4.28 8.75 2.17
C THR A 475 2.86 8.49 1.69
N PHE A 476 2.38 9.25 0.71
CA PHE A 476 1.00 9.22 0.24
C PHE A 476 0.65 7.91 -0.49
N MET A 477 1.53 7.44 -1.36
CA MET A 477 1.31 6.22 -2.13
C MET A 477 1.14 4.99 -1.22
N PRO A 478 2.09 4.60 -0.35
CA PRO A 478 1.92 3.44 0.51
C PRO A 478 0.88 3.65 1.62
N GLY A 479 0.77 4.88 2.16
CA GLY A 479 -0.11 5.19 3.28
C GLY A 479 -1.57 5.37 2.90
N MET A 480 -1.85 5.86 1.72
CA MET A 480 -3.20 6.19 1.26
C MET A 480 -3.61 5.34 0.06
N VAL A 481 -2.92 5.47 -1.09
CA VAL A 481 -3.34 4.91 -2.38
C VAL A 481 -3.32 3.37 -2.35
N LEU A 482 -2.18 2.78 -2.06
CA LEU A 482 -2.00 1.32 -2.04
C LEU A 482 -2.76 0.66 -0.90
N THR A 483 -2.80 1.29 0.28
CA THR A 483 -3.62 0.82 1.41
C THR A 483 -5.10 0.79 1.04
N LYS A 484 -5.63 1.84 0.39
CA LYS A 484 -7.01 1.87 -0.09
C LYS A 484 -7.29 0.70 -1.03
N VAL A 485 -6.46 0.54 -2.07
CA VAL A 485 -6.65 -0.50 -3.09
C VAL A 485 -6.63 -1.88 -2.45
N ASP A 486 -5.62 -2.22 -1.65
CA ASP A 486 -5.53 -3.52 -0.97
C ASP A 486 -6.76 -3.79 -0.10
N ARG A 487 -7.17 -2.82 0.75
CA ARG A 487 -8.24 -3.02 1.75
C ARG A 487 -9.64 -3.07 1.17
N THR A 488 -9.87 -2.47 0.01
CA THR A 488 -11.20 -2.41 -0.61
C THR A 488 -11.40 -3.41 -1.73
N SER A 489 -10.36 -4.11 -2.18
CA SER A 489 -10.44 -5.11 -3.23
C SER A 489 -10.30 -6.56 -2.73
N MET A 490 -9.87 -6.74 -1.47
CA MET A 490 -9.62 -8.06 -0.86
C MET A 490 -10.83 -8.57 -0.05
#